data_cec37536f00fe81b5869147aa4a52004
#
_entry.id   cec37536f00fe81b5869147aa4a52004
#
_cell.length_a   1.000
_cell.length_b   1.000
_cell.length_c   1.000
_cell.angle_alpha   90.00
_cell.angle_beta   90.00
_cell.angle_gamma   90.00
#
_symmetry.space_group_name_H-M   'P 1'
#
loop_
_entity.id
_entity.type
_entity.pdbx_description
1 polymer ?
#
loop_
_entity_poly.entity_id
_entity_poly.type
_entity_poly.pdbx_seq_one_letter_code
_entity_poly.pdbx_strand_id
1 'polypeptide(L)'
;MFLYTIVLSISSINCTEKNNNHVTNQVALFVFGDSLFDAGNYKYINNNTAFQSNFFPYGQTTFKFPTGRVSDGRLITDFIAENAWLPLIPPNLQPSNSNNQFTYGANFAFGGAGALVETFPGMVIDLGTQLNSFKNVVRSLKSALGDAEAKTIFSRAVYLFYIGGDDLVYPLVANSSLFQSNTKEKFVDFVIGNTTSVVEEVYKIGGRKFGFLNTGAYECAPVISILDTTNIGSCSKPVAELIYLYNKKFPDALRRLQHELSGFRYALHDYHTSLLERINNPSKYGFKEGKMGCCGSGPLRGINTCGNQMGKSYELCENVTDYLFFDASHLTEKAHRQIAELIWSGPPNVTGPYNLQALFELN
;
A
#
# COMPACT_ATOMS: atom_id res chain seq x y z
N MET A 1 -9.61 50.21 -60.02
CA MET A 1 -9.44 48.80 -59.62
C MET A 1 -8.10 48.69 -58.84
N PHE A 2 -8.16 48.81 -57.49
CA PHE A 2 -6.98 48.83 -56.64
C PHE A 2 -6.81 47.39 -56.04
N LEU A 3 -5.72 46.74 -56.38
CA LEU A 3 -5.31 45.47 -55.75
C LEU A 3 -4.64 45.76 -54.39
N TYR A 4 -5.25 45.29 -53.32
CA TYR A 4 -4.59 45.23 -52.01
C TYR A 4 -3.83 43.89 -51.87
N THR A 5 -2.52 43.99 -51.83
CA THR A 5 -1.62 42.86 -51.49
C THR A 5 -1.55 42.75 -49.96
N ILE A 6 -2.10 41.65 -49.40
CA ILE A 6 -1.96 41.32 -48.00
C ILE A 6 -0.63 40.57 -47.84
N VAL A 7 0.30 41.19 -47.15
CA VAL A 7 1.58 40.54 -46.70
C VAL A 7 1.31 39.83 -45.37
N LEU A 8 1.25 38.53 -45.41
CA LEU A 8 1.22 37.68 -44.22
C LEU A 8 2.65 37.53 -43.68
N SER A 9 2.95 38.22 -42.58
CA SER A 9 4.19 37.96 -41.79
C SER A 9 4.02 36.72 -40.97
N ILE A 10 4.73 35.66 -41.34
CA ILE A 10 4.87 34.40 -40.54
C ILE A 10 5.88 34.69 -39.43
N SER A 11 5.39 34.91 -38.23
CA SER A 11 6.23 34.92 -37.02
C SER A 11 6.62 33.50 -36.70
N SER A 12 7.88 33.13 -36.90
CA SER A 12 8.46 31.89 -36.43
C SER A 12 8.48 31.92 -34.90
N ILE A 13 7.60 31.13 -34.28
CA ILE A 13 7.64 30.84 -32.85
C ILE A 13 8.81 29.89 -32.63
N ASN A 14 9.94 30.41 -32.16
CA ASN A 14 11.01 29.62 -31.63
C ASN A 14 10.49 28.95 -30.35
N CYS A 15 10.10 27.68 -30.43
CA CYS A 15 10.01 26.80 -29.28
C CYS A 15 11.46 26.57 -28.77
N THR A 16 11.88 27.40 -27.83
CA THR A 16 13.02 27.06 -26.99
C THR A 16 12.63 25.83 -26.20
N GLU A 17 13.31 24.71 -26.46
CA GLU A 17 13.30 23.54 -25.60
C GLU A 17 13.57 24.00 -24.16
N LYS A 18 12.53 23.98 -23.33
CA LYS A 18 12.73 24.07 -21.88
C LYS A 18 13.52 22.84 -21.46
N ASN A 19 14.78 23.07 -21.20
CA ASN A 19 15.69 22.09 -20.61
C ASN A 19 14.99 21.32 -19.47
N ASN A 20 15.08 19.99 -19.54
CA ASN A 20 14.60 18.99 -18.60
C ASN A 20 15.31 19.05 -17.22
N ASN A 21 15.57 20.23 -16.66
CA ASN A 21 16.19 20.39 -15.35
C ASN A 21 15.19 20.26 -14.17
N HIS A 22 13.95 19.83 -14.42
CA HIS A 22 12.96 19.63 -13.35
C HIS A 22 13.01 18.23 -12.68
N VAL A 23 13.81 17.28 -13.19
CA VAL A 23 13.91 15.92 -12.64
C VAL A 23 14.66 15.87 -11.30
N THR A 24 15.50 16.88 -11.00
CA THR A 24 16.43 16.83 -9.86
C THR A 24 15.85 17.19 -8.50
N ASN A 25 14.59 17.61 -8.39
CA ASN A 25 13.99 18.04 -7.10
C ASN A 25 12.86 17.17 -6.58
N GLN A 26 12.30 16.23 -7.36
CA GLN A 26 11.24 15.36 -6.89
C GLN A 26 11.78 14.22 -6.03
N VAL A 27 11.11 13.97 -4.90
CA VAL A 27 11.44 12.87 -3.97
C VAL A 27 10.71 11.63 -4.44
N ALA A 28 11.41 10.55 -4.79
CA ALA A 28 10.79 9.30 -5.22
C ALA A 28 10.05 8.59 -4.06
N LEU A 29 9.04 7.80 -4.40
CA LEU A 29 8.28 6.97 -3.47
C LEU A 29 8.41 5.49 -3.84
N PHE A 30 9.03 4.69 -2.99
CA PHE A 30 9.10 3.23 -3.12
C PHE A 30 8.16 2.58 -2.11
N VAL A 31 7.30 1.67 -2.58
CA VAL A 31 6.22 1.08 -1.79
C VAL A 31 6.41 -0.42 -1.67
N PHE A 32 6.32 -0.93 -0.43
CA PHE A 32 6.39 -2.35 -0.07
C PHE A 32 5.17 -2.73 0.75
N GLY A 33 4.69 -3.96 0.59
CA GLY A 33 3.60 -4.41 1.43
C GLY A 33 2.71 -5.47 0.82
N ASP A 34 1.48 -5.48 1.31
CA ASP A 34 0.43 -6.41 0.93
C ASP A 34 -0.65 -5.76 0.04
N SER A 35 -1.86 -6.33 0.06
CA SER A 35 -2.99 -5.87 -0.75
C SER A 35 -3.43 -4.43 -0.47
N LEU A 36 -3.22 -3.90 0.74
CA LEU A 36 -3.60 -2.53 1.08
C LEU A 36 -2.87 -1.50 0.19
N PHE A 37 -1.67 -1.85 -0.26
CA PHE A 37 -0.78 -0.99 -1.03
C PHE A 37 -0.56 -1.44 -2.48
N ASP A 38 -0.99 -2.67 -2.87
CA ASP A 38 -0.72 -3.22 -4.20
C ASP A 38 -1.39 -2.42 -5.31
N ALA A 39 -0.59 -1.74 -6.13
CA ALA A 39 -1.05 -0.98 -7.29
C ALA A 39 -1.46 -1.87 -8.48
N GLY A 40 -1.48 -3.19 -8.33
CA GLY A 40 -1.87 -4.18 -9.32
C GLY A 40 -0.74 -5.07 -9.83
N ASN A 41 0.25 -5.38 -8.99
CA ASN A 41 1.37 -6.26 -9.35
C ASN A 41 0.92 -7.64 -9.78
N TYR A 42 -0.02 -8.27 -9.07
CA TYR A 42 -0.45 -9.62 -9.42
C TYR A 42 -1.23 -9.73 -10.74
N LYS A 43 -1.67 -8.63 -11.33
CA LYS A 43 -2.19 -8.59 -12.70
C LYS A 43 -1.17 -9.12 -13.74
N TYR A 44 0.11 -9.03 -13.41
CA TYR A 44 1.22 -9.40 -14.29
C TYR A 44 1.79 -10.79 -14.00
N ILE A 45 1.22 -11.54 -13.07
CA ILE A 45 1.60 -12.93 -12.80
C ILE A 45 0.54 -13.87 -13.38
N ASN A 46 0.98 -14.79 -14.22
CA ASN A 46 0.10 -15.75 -14.91
C ASN A 46 -0.47 -16.85 -13.99
N ASN A 47 -0.22 -16.80 -12.69
CA ASN A 47 -0.73 -17.79 -11.75
C ASN A 47 -2.14 -17.42 -11.33
N ASN A 48 -3.02 -18.44 -11.33
CA ASN A 48 -4.42 -18.35 -10.91
C ASN A 48 -4.48 -18.13 -9.38
N THR A 49 -4.19 -16.90 -8.92
CA THR A 49 -4.16 -16.59 -7.51
C THR A 49 -5.54 -16.19 -7.01
N ALA A 50 -5.87 -16.56 -5.78
CA ALA A 50 -7.16 -16.28 -5.16
C ALA A 50 -7.39 -14.77 -4.86
N PHE A 51 -6.37 -13.94 -5.08
CA PHE A 51 -6.34 -12.53 -4.67
C PHE A 51 -6.50 -11.53 -5.83
N GLN A 52 -7.21 -11.89 -6.89
CA GLN A 52 -7.30 -11.04 -8.08
C GLN A 52 -8.41 -9.98 -7.95
N SER A 53 -8.11 -8.76 -8.39
CA SER A 53 -9.04 -7.63 -8.50
C SER A 53 -8.97 -6.95 -9.88
N ASN A 54 -8.60 -7.71 -10.93
CA ASN A 54 -8.53 -7.22 -12.30
C ASN A 54 -9.84 -7.39 -13.08
N PHE A 55 -10.98 -7.35 -12.40
CA PHE A 55 -12.32 -7.46 -12.95
C PHE A 55 -13.26 -6.43 -12.29
N PHE A 56 -14.36 -6.11 -12.97
CA PHE A 56 -15.39 -5.24 -12.41
C PHE A 56 -16.06 -5.89 -11.19
N PRO A 57 -16.37 -5.14 -10.08
CA PRO A 57 -16.45 -3.67 -10.00
C PRO A 57 -15.21 -2.96 -9.45
N TYR A 58 -14.07 -3.65 -9.27
CA TYR A 58 -12.84 -2.99 -8.85
C TYR A 58 -12.47 -1.83 -9.81
N GLY A 59 -12.04 -0.69 -9.26
CA GLY A 59 -11.68 0.49 -10.03
C GLY A 59 -12.85 1.33 -10.55
N GLN A 60 -14.11 0.98 -10.22
CA GLN A 60 -15.30 1.62 -10.79
C GLN A 60 -15.43 3.11 -10.48
N THR A 61 -14.86 3.61 -9.36
CA THR A 61 -15.03 5.01 -8.93
C THR A 61 -14.14 5.96 -9.71
N THR A 62 -12.82 5.82 -9.64
CA THR A 62 -11.89 6.75 -10.29
C THR A 62 -11.46 6.29 -11.68
N PHE A 63 -11.01 5.07 -11.81
CA PHE A 63 -10.40 4.58 -13.05
C PHE A 63 -11.40 4.19 -14.12
N LYS A 64 -12.63 3.83 -13.73
CA LYS A 64 -13.71 3.31 -14.61
C LYS A 64 -13.38 1.96 -15.27
N PHE A 65 -12.30 1.33 -14.87
CA PHE A 65 -11.86 -0.01 -15.28
C PHE A 65 -10.97 -0.63 -14.18
N PRO A 66 -10.86 -1.96 -14.12
CA PRO A 66 -10.05 -2.64 -13.13
C PRO A 66 -8.56 -2.42 -13.42
N THR A 67 -7.85 -1.96 -12.40
CA THR A 67 -6.40 -1.68 -12.47
C THR A 67 -5.56 -2.74 -11.76
N GLY A 68 -6.21 -3.65 -11.02
CA GLY A 68 -5.57 -4.59 -10.11
C GLY A 68 -5.52 -4.09 -8.66
N ARG A 69 -5.92 -2.84 -8.37
CA ARG A 69 -6.11 -2.33 -7.00
C ARG A 69 -7.31 -2.98 -6.34
N VAL A 70 -7.17 -3.40 -5.10
CA VAL A 70 -8.26 -4.03 -4.33
C VAL A 70 -9.16 -2.99 -3.67
N SER A 71 -9.73 -2.10 -4.50
CA SER A 71 -10.65 -1.04 -4.09
C SER A 71 -11.55 -0.65 -5.27
N ASP A 72 -12.61 0.11 -4.99
CA ASP A 72 -13.40 0.76 -6.04
C ASP A 72 -12.64 1.87 -6.78
N GLY A 73 -11.45 2.28 -6.29
CA GLY A 73 -10.65 3.32 -6.91
C GLY A 73 -9.22 3.38 -6.39
N ARG A 74 -8.78 4.58 -6.00
CA ARG A 74 -7.42 4.87 -5.53
C ARG A 74 -7.15 4.29 -4.15
N LEU A 75 -5.90 3.90 -3.91
CA LEU A 75 -5.39 3.43 -2.63
C LEU A 75 -4.73 4.56 -1.84
N ILE A 76 -4.38 4.28 -0.58
CA ILE A 76 -3.57 5.19 0.27
C ILE A 76 -2.33 5.68 -0.47
N THR A 77 -1.62 4.78 -1.14
CA THR A 77 -0.38 5.08 -1.87
C THR A 77 -0.58 6.02 -3.06
N ASP A 78 -1.73 5.97 -3.72
CA ASP A 78 -2.08 6.89 -4.80
C ASP A 78 -2.31 8.30 -4.28
N PHE A 79 -3.04 8.47 -3.16
CA PHE A 79 -3.25 9.77 -2.52
C PHE A 79 -1.96 10.36 -1.96
N ILE A 80 -1.05 9.53 -1.42
CA ILE A 80 0.27 9.98 -0.98
C ILE A 80 1.09 10.48 -2.17
N ALA A 81 1.07 9.75 -3.30
CA ALA A 81 1.74 10.20 -4.52
C ALA A 81 1.18 11.54 -5.02
N GLU A 82 -0.16 11.69 -5.06
CA GLU A 82 -0.82 12.96 -5.41
C GLU A 82 -0.39 14.10 -4.49
N ASN A 83 -0.40 13.90 -3.17
CA ASN A 83 0.02 14.91 -2.20
C ASN A 83 1.50 15.29 -2.33
N ALA A 84 2.36 14.36 -2.76
CA ALA A 84 3.77 14.58 -3.03
C ALA A 84 4.05 15.14 -4.44
N TRP A 85 3.01 15.45 -5.23
CA TRP A 85 3.12 15.89 -6.62
C TRP A 85 3.84 14.89 -7.52
N LEU A 86 3.70 13.60 -7.21
CA LEU A 86 4.23 12.49 -7.99
C LEU A 86 3.16 11.92 -8.94
N PRO A 87 3.54 11.30 -10.06
CA PRO A 87 2.62 10.44 -10.79
C PRO A 87 2.18 9.28 -9.90
N LEU A 88 1.07 8.62 -10.25
CA LEU A 88 0.70 7.36 -9.61
C LEU A 88 1.87 6.37 -9.73
N ILE A 89 2.28 5.78 -8.61
CA ILE A 89 3.45 4.92 -8.58
C ILE A 89 3.12 3.58 -9.26
N PRO A 90 3.83 3.22 -10.34
CA PRO A 90 3.50 2.02 -11.09
C PRO A 90 3.86 0.74 -10.34
N PRO A 91 3.10 -0.36 -10.53
CA PRO A 91 3.53 -1.67 -10.08
C PRO A 91 4.84 -2.06 -10.76
N ASN A 92 5.79 -2.61 -9.98
CA ASN A 92 7.13 -2.92 -10.49
C ASN A 92 7.14 -4.03 -11.56
N LEU A 93 6.10 -4.86 -11.60
CA LEU A 93 5.93 -5.91 -12.60
C LEU A 93 5.31 -5.42 -13.91
N GLN A 94 4.87 -4.17 -13.96
CA GLN A 94 4.32 -3.57 -15.18
C GLN A 94 5.39 -3.54 -16.28
N PRO A 95 5.15 -4.14 -17.46
CA PRO A 95 6.06 -4.05 -18.59
C PRO A 95 6.33 -2.59 -18.96
N SER A 96 7.58 -2.25 -19.20
CA SER A 96 8.00 -0.91 -19.62
C SER A 96 8.87 -0.96 -20.86
N ASN A 97 8.68 0.06 -21.68
CA ASN A 97 9.55 0.34 -22.82
C ASN A 97 10.59 1.44 -22.51
N SER A 98 10.65 1.92 -21.26
CA SER A 98 11.52 3.03 -20.82
C SER A 98 12.46 2.61 -19.71
N ASN A 99 13.76 2.89 -19.89
CA ASN A 99 14.79 2.66 -18.87
C ASN A 99 14.63 3.54 -17.62
N ASN A 100 13.82 4.61 -17.70
CA ASN A 100 13.63 5.60 -16.64
C ASN A 100 12.26 5.44 -15.92
N GLN A 101 11.57 4.33 -16.13
CA GLN A 101 10.22 4.08 -15.60
C GLN A 101 10.10 4.32 -14.09
N PHE A 102 11.14 4.03 -13.31
CA PHE A 102 11.12 4.04 -11.84
C PHE A 102 11.82 5.24 -11.21
N THR A 103 12.09 6.30 -11.97
CA THR A 103 12.74 7.52 -11.45
C THR A 103 11.94 8.17 -10.32
N TYR A 104 10.62 8.09 -10.39
CA TYR A 104 9.71 8.60 -9.34
C TYR A 104 9.32 7.55 -8.29
N GLY A 105 9.82 6.34 -8.41
CA GLY A 105 9.54 5.22 -7.52
C GLY A 105 8.90 4.03 -8.19
N ALA A 106 8.66 2.98 -7.40
CA ALA A 106 8.00 1.75 -7.82
C ALA A 106 7.18 1.16 -6.67
N ASN A 107 6.10 0.48 -7.00
CA ASN A 107 5.29 -0.24 -6.04
C ASN A 107 5.60 -1.74 -6.14
N PHE A 108 6.14 -2.32 -5.07
CA PHE A 108 6.49 -3.74 -4.94
C PHE A 108 5.45 -4.54 -4.15
N ALA A 109 4.49 -3.86 -3.54
CA ALA A 109 3.45 -4.50 -2.73
C ALA A 109 2.68 -5.55 -3.54
N PHE A 110 2.25 -6.61 -2.87
CA PHE A 110 1.57 -7.73 -3.51
C PHE A 110 0.45 -8.29 -2.63
N GLY A 111 -0.72 -8.47 -3.18
CA GLY A 111 -1.89 -8.98 -2.46
C GLY A 111 -1.62 -10.29 -1.72
N GLY A 112 -1.92 -10.34 -0.40
CA GLY A 112 -1.68 -11.50 0.45
C GLY A 112 -0.24 -11.66 0.94
N ALA A 113 0.66 -10.73 0.62
CA ALA A 113 2.06 -10.83 0.99
C ALA A 113 2.28 -10.76 2.50
N GLY A 114 3.14 -11.63 3.02
CA GLY A 114 3.66 -11.58 4.37
C GLY A 114 5.10 -11.09 4.43
N ALA A 115 5.54 -10.73 5.65
CA ALA A 115 6.95 -10.59 5.98
C ALA A 115 7.63 -11.96 6.00
N LEU A 116 6.85 -13.01 6.28
CA LEU A 116 7.29 -14.41 6.31
C LEU A 116 6.99 -15.09 4.97
N VAL A 117 7.93 -15.89 4.48
CA VAL A 117 7.77 -16.72 3.27
C VAL A 117 6.70 -17.82 3.45
N GLU A 118 6.39 -18.17 4.71
CA GLU A 118 5.34 -19.12 5.08
C GLU A 118 3.93 -18.59 4.94
N THR A 119 3.77 -17.28 4.76
CA THR A 119 2.45 -16.65 4.54
C THR A 119 2.03 -16.83 3.10
N PHE A 120 0.96 -17.60 2.85
CA PHE A 120 0.47 -17.98 1.53
C PHE A 120 1.58 -18.50 0.59
N PRO A 121 2.34 -19.54 0.98
CA PRO A 121 3.56 -19.98 0.31
C PRO A 121 3.27 -20.39 -1.16
N GLY A 122 4.08 -19.87 -2.08
CA GLY A 122 3.94 -20.13 -3.51
C GLY A 122 2.77 -19.42 -4.21
N MET A 123 1.97 -18.64 -3.49
CA MET A 123 0.81 -17.91 -4.02
C MET A 123 1.07 -16.41 -4.12
N VAL A 124 2.01 -15.87 -3.36
CA VAL A 124 2.27 -14.44 -3.22
C VAL A 124 3.74 -14.11 -3.42
N ILE A 125 4.04 -12.83 -3.58
CA ILE A 125 5.41 -12.29 -3.56
C ILE A 125 5.66 -11.74 -2.15
N ASP A 126 6.34 -12.52 -1.31
CA ASP A 126 6.70 -12.15 0.05
C ASP A 126 7.63 -10.92 0.10
N LEU A 127 7.79 -10.32 1.29
CA LEU A 127 8.57 -9.11 1.49
C LEU A 127 10.06 -9.27 1.09
N GLY A 128 10.65 -10.44 1.31
CA GLY A 128 12.03 -10.74 0.88
C GLY A 128 12.18 -10.75 -0.63
N THR A 129 11.19 -11.28 -1.34
CA THR A 129 11.13 -11.26 -2.81
C THR A 129 10.84 -9.85 -3.34
N GLN A 130 10.03 -9.03 -2.66
CA GLN A 130 9.84 -7.62 -2.97
C GLN A 130 11.17 -6.83 -2.84
N LEU A 131 11.96 -7.10 -1.81
CA LEU A 131 13.33 -6.54 -1.67
C LEU A 131 14.22 -6.91 -2.85
N ASN A 132 14.18 -8.16 -3.31
CA ASN A 132 14.96 -8.57 -4.48
C ASN A 132 14.52 -7.83 -5.75
N SER A 133 13.24 -7.59 -5.92
CA SER A 133 12.70 -6.77 -7.00
C SER A 133 13.17 -5.32 -6.90
N PHE A 134 13.19 -4.74 -5.70
CA PHE A 134 13.76 -3.41 -5.46
C PHE A 134 15.25 -3.36 -5.83
N LYS A 135 16.05 -4.37 -5.43
CA LYS A 135 17.46 -4.47 -5.83
C LYS A 135 17.64 -4.52 -7.36
N ASN A 136 16.69 -5.09 -8.11
CA ASN A 136 16.68 -5.04 -9.57
C ASN A 136 16.42 -3.62 -10.08
N VAL A 137 15.46 -2.91 -9.53
CA VAL A 137 15.18 -1.50 -9.86
C VAL A 137 16.41 -0.62 -9.57
N VAL A 138 17.08 -0.85 -8.43
CA VAL A 138 18.33 -0.15 -8.09
C VAL A 138 19.40 -0.34 -9.18
N ARG A 139 19.60 -1.58 -9.65
CA ARG A 139 20.56 -1.86 -10.74
C ARG A 139 20.17 -1.18 -12.05
N SER A 140 18.88 -1.21 -12.38
CA SER A 140 18.36 -0.56 -13.60
C SER A 140 18.57 0.96 -13.56
N LEU A 141 18.23 1.63 -12.45
CA LEU A 141 18.42 3.08 -12.31
C LEU A 141 19.90 3.47 -12.32
N LYS A 142 20.79 2.70 -11.68
CA LYS A 142 22.24 2.92 -11.76
C LYS A 142 22.76 2.79 -13.19
N SER A 143 22.29 1.81 -13.93
CA SER A 143 22.67 1.63 -15.33
C SER A 143 22.18 2.76 -16.24
N ALA A 144 20.97 3.28 -15.97
CA ALA A 144 20.35 4.31 -16.79
C ALA A 144 20.85 5.74 -16.49
N LEU A 145 21.08 6.06 -15.22
CA LEU A 145 21.35 7.42 -14.74
C LEU A 145 22.79 7.61 -14.24
N GLY A 146 23.52 6.51 -14.01
CA GLY A 146 24.82 6.50 -13.35
C GLY A 146 24.70 6.44 -11.82
N ASP A 147 25.81 6.01 -11.17
CA ASP A 147 25.84 5.75 -9.73
C ASP A 147 25.55 6.99 -8.86
N ALA A 148 26.03 8.17 -9.25
CA ALA A 148 25.89 9.40 -8.47
C ALA A 148 24.43 9.86 -8.42
N GLU A 149 23.74 9.90 -9.56
CA GLU A 149 22.34 10.34 -9.64
C GLU A 149 21.42 9.30 -8.99
N ALA A 150 21.61 8.01 -9.25
CA ALA A 150 20.87 6.95 -8.61
C ALA A 150 21.02 6.98 -7.07
N LYS A 151 22.23 7.19 -6.55
CA LYS A 151 22.50 7.36 -5.12
C LYS A 151 21.71 8.54 -4.53
N THR A 152 21.64 9.66 -5.25
CA THR A 152 20.85 10.84 -4.84
C THR A 152 19.37 10.50 -4.76
N ILE A 153 18.81 9.81 -5.75
CA ILE A 153 17.41 9.35 -5.73
C ILE A 153 17.16 8.49 -4.49
N PHE A 154 17.97 7.45 -4.24
CA PHE A 154 17.75 6.54 -3.12
C PHE A 154 17.89 7.20 -1.75
N SER A 155 18.83 8.13 -1.58
CA SER A 155 19.02 8.81 -0.30
C SER A 155 17.91 9.82 0.02
N ARG A 156 17.28 10.40 -1.00
CA ARG A 156 16.19 11.37 -0.85
C ARG A 156 14.81 10.72 -0.84
N ALA A 157 14.66 9.51 -1.40
CA ALA A 157 13.40 8.81 -1.52
C ALA A 157 12.71 8.57 -0.16
N VAL A 158 11.39 8.48 -0.19
CA VAL A 158 10.57 7.95 0.89
C VAL A 158 10.25 6.49 0.58
N TYR A 159 10.40 5.62 1.59
CA TYR A 159 10.12 4.19 1.52
C TYR A 159 8.93 3.88 2.40
N LEU A 160 7.81 3.47 1.80
CA LEU A 160 6.56 3.23 2.51
C LEU A 160 6.30 1.74 2.66
N PHE A 161 6.05 1.30 3.91
CA PHE A 161 5.84 -0.10 4.27
C PHE A 161 4.50 -0.30 4.97
N TYR A 162 3.75 -1.28 4.52
CA TYR A 162 2.64 -1.88 5.25
C TYR A 162 2.66 -3.39 5.05
N ILE A 163 3.02 -4.15 6.08
CA ILE A 163 3.18 -5.60 6.03
C ILE A 163 2.97 -6.20 7.42
N GLY A 164 2.62 -7.46 7.48
CA GLY A 164 2.41 -8.20 8.72
C GLY A 164 0.96 -8.55 8.99
N GLY A 165 0.01 -7.86 8.37
CA GLY A 165 -1.41 -8.15 8.54
C GLY A 165 -1.77 -9.58 8.15
N ASP A 166 -1.36 -10.00 6.97
CA ASP A 166 -1.58 -11.35 6.47
C ASP A 166 -0.82 -12.41 7.29
N ASP A 167 0.39 -12.11 7.79
CA ASP A 167 1.14 -13.00 8.68
C ASP A 167 0.37 -13.30 9.97
N LEU A 168 -0.33 -12.32 10.53
CA LEU A 168 -1.04 -12.46 11.80
C LEU A 168 -2.41 -13.16 11.64
N VAL A 169 -2.98 -13.14 10.46
CA VAL A 169 -4.28 -13.78 10.15
C VAL A 169 -4.09 -15.20 9.60
N TYR A 170 -3.16 -15.38 8.68
CA TYR A 170 -2.95 -16.65 7.98
C TYR A 170 -2.81 -17.87 8.89
N PRO A 171 -2.03 -17.83 10.00
CA PRO A 171 -1.87 -18.99 10.88
C PRO A 171 -3.15 -19.46 11.58
N LEU A 172 -4.16 -18.58 11.67
CA LEU A 172 -5.43 -18.88 12.33
C LEU A 172 -6.44 -19.50 11.37
N VAL A 173 -6.23 -19.33 10.04
CA VAL A 173 -7.09 -19.88 8.99
C VAL A 173 -6.42 -21.04 8.23
N ALA A 174 -5.10 -21.19 8.38
CA ALA A 174 -4.30 -22.24 7.78
C ALA A 174 -3.44 -22.93 8.84
N ASN A 175 -3.12 -24.18 8.63
CA ASN A 175 -2.36 -24.99 9.58
C ASN A 175 -0.85 -24.66 9.50
N SER A 176 -0.43 -23.51 10.06
CA SER A 176 0.96 -23.05 10.06
C SER A 176 1.78 -23.78 11.11
N SER A 177 2.74 -24.61 10.69
CA SER A 177 3.67 -25.29 11.58
C SER A 177 4.58 -24.33 12.36
N LEU A 178 4.98 -23.23 11.73
CA LEU A 178 5.77 -22.18 12.39
C LEU A 178 5.01 -21.56 13.56
N PHE A 179 3.73 -21.26 13.37
CA PHE A 179 2.89 -20.69 14.43
C PHE A 179 2.67 -21.70 15.56
N GLN A 180 2.35 -22.96 15.23
CA GLN A 180 2.08 -24.02 16.22
C GLN A 180 3.31 -24.38 17.06
N SER A 181 4.52 -24.26 16.52
CA SER A 181 5.76 -24.61 17.19
C SER A 181 6.34 -23.48 18.06
N ASN A 182 5.67 -22.32 18.11
CA ASN A 182 6.18 -21.15 18.82
C ASN A 182 5.09 -20.49 19.67
N THR A 183 5.49 -19.69 20.66
CA THR A 183 4.56 -18.79 21.35
C THR A 183 4.12 -17.66 20.42
N LYS A 184 2.98 -17.05 20.73
CA LYS A 184 2.46 -15.88 19.97
C LYS A 184 3.49 -14.74 19.94
N GLU A 185 4.14 -14.47 21.06
CA GLU A 185 5.18 -13.43 21.19
C GLU A 185 6.36 -13.71 20.25
N LYS A 186 6.85 -14.96 20.22
CA LYS A 186 7.97 -15.34 19.37
C LYS A 186 7.59 -15.33 17.88
N PHE A 187 6.38 -15.76 17.55
CA PHE A 187 5.87 -15.67 16.19
C PHE A 187 5.81 -14.22 15.70
N VAL A 188 5.28 -13.31 16.52
CA VAL A 188 5.25 -11.87 16.23
C VAL A 188 6.67 -11.30 16.10
N ASP A 189 7.64 -11.78 16.92
CA ASP A 189 9.04 -11.36 16.80
C ASP A 189 9.66 -11.80 15.47
N PHE A 190 9.27 -12.94 14.90
CA PHE A 190 9.70 -13.32 13.55
C PHE A 190 9.16 -12.36 12.48
N VAL A 191 7.88 -12.01 12.54
CA VAL A 191 7.26 -11.06 11.58
C VAL A 191 7.97 -9.70 11.63
N ILE A 192 8.15 -9.14 12.83
CA ILE A 192 8.85 -7.87 13.03
C ILE A 192 10.32 -7.97 12.59
N GLY A 193 11.00 -9.08 12.95
CA GLY A 193 12.40 -9.30 12.59
C GLY A 193 12.63 -9.36 11.10
N ASN A 194 11.77 -10.04 10.34
CA ASN A 194 11.87 -10.07 8.87
C ASN A 194 11.58 -8.68 8.27
N THR A 195 10.57 -7.97 8.78
CA THR A 195 10.27 -6.60 8.33
C THR A 195 11.47 -5.68 8.54
N THR A 196 12.05 -5.67 9.75
CA THR A 196 13.19 -4.80 10.07
C THR A 196 14.44 -5.17 9.29
N SER A 197 14.69 -6.47 9.03
CA SER A 197 15.81 -6.91 8.19
C SER A 197 15.72 -6.37 6.76
N VAL A 198 14.52 -6.34 6.17
CA VAL A 198 14.32 -5.72 4.84
C VAL A 198 14.53 -4.21 4.89
N VAL A 199 14.07 -3.54 5.93
CA VAL A 199 14.28 -2.09 6.14
C VAL A 199 15.78 -1.78 6.25
N GLU A 200 16.56 -2.60 6.98
CA GLU A 200 18.02 -2.47 7.08
C GLU A 200 18.72 -2.63 5.72
N GLU A 201 18.27 -3.57 4.89
CA GLU A 201 18.81 -3.74 3.54
C GLU A 201 18.52 -2.52 2.64
N VAL A 202 17.30 -1.96 2.71
CA VAL A 202 16.95 -0.72 2.02
C VAL A 202 17.82 0.45 2.53
N TYR A 203 18.06 0.53 3.84
CA TYR A 203 18.96 1.53 4.43
C TYR A 203 20.41 1.38 3.91
N LYS A 204 20.93 0.16 3.80
CA LYS A 204 22.29 -0.11 3.24
C LYS A 204 22.40 0.34 1.77
N ILE A 205 21.32 0.27 1.01
CA ILE A 205 21.26 0.76 -0.38
C ILE A 205 21.28 2.29 -0.46
N GLY A 206 20.86 2.97 0.60
CA GLY A 206 20.87 4.44 0.67
C GLY A 206 19.62 5.04 1.30
N GLY A 207 18.58 4.26 1.59
CA GLY A 207 17.34 4.73 2.19
C GLY A 207 17.56 5.43 3.55
N ARG A 208 16.86 6.53 3.79
CA ARG A 208 16.94 7.29 5.04
C ARG A 208 15.57 7.67 5.60
N LYS A 209 14.53 7.72 4.79
CA LYS A 209 13.22 8.24 5.13
C LYS A 209 12.17 7.15 4.94
N PHE A 210 11.57 6.68 6.04
CA PHE A 210 10.72 5.49 6.05
C PHE A 210 9.33 5.82 6.61
N GLY A 211 8.28 5.43 5.89
CA GLY A 211 6.90 5.49 6.37
C GLY A 211 6.40 4.09 6.72
N PHE A 212 5.72 3.96 7.84
CA PHE A 212 5.12 2.71 8.30
C PHE A 212 3.69 2.94 8.74
N LEU A 213 2.87 1.90 8.58
CA LEU A 213 1.62 1.75 9.30
C LEU A 213 1.76 0.55 10.24
N ASN A 214 1.19 0.65 11.44
CA ASN A 214 0.98 -0.54 12.25
C ASN A 214 -0.15 -1.39 11.63
N THR A 215 -0.34 -2.62 12.10
CA THR A 215 -1.41 -3.50 11.59
C THR A 215 -2.78 -2.91 11.91
N GLY A 216 -3.63 -2.80 10.89
CA GLY A 216 -5.00 -2.30 11.02
C GLY A 216 -5.90 -3.22 11.84
N ALA A 217 -7.14 -2.79 12.11
CA ALA A 217 -8.13 -3.54 12.87
C ALA A 217 -8.75 -4.71 12.03
N TYR A 218 -7.89 -5.57 11.51
CA TYR A 218 -8.26 -6.72 10.67
C TYR A 218 -9.14 -7.73 11.40
N GLU A 219 -9.00 -7.82 12.72
CA GLU A 219 -9.87 -8.64 13.58
C GLU A 219 -11.36 -8.32 13.42
N CYS A 220 -11.66 -7.11 12.94
CA CYS A 220 -13.02 -6.62 12.73
C CYS A 220 -13.42 -6.53 11.25
N ALA A 221 -12.54 -6.92 10.32
CA ALA A 221 -12.86 -6.93 8.89
C ALA A 221 -14.02 -7.91 8.60
N PRO A 222 -14.87 -7.65 7.59
CA PRO A 222 -16.00 -8.50 7.27
C PRO A 222 -15.65 -10.00 7.15
N VAL A 223 -14.56 -10.33 6.43
CA VAL A 223 -14.09 -11.72 6.23
C VAL A 223 -13.73 -12.42 7.55
N ILE A 224 -13.20 -11.69 8.51
CA ILE A 224 -12.78 -12.25 9.81
C ILE A 224 -13.98 -12.29 10.77
N SER A 225 -14.85 -11.29 10.74
CA SER A 225 -16.01 -11.17 11.62
C SER A 225 -17.11 -12.21 11.34
N ILE A 226 -17.03 -12.96 10.25
CA ILE A 226 -17.94 -14.07 9.94
C ILE A 226 -17.41 -15.45 10.33
N LEU A 227 -16.14 -15.56 10.76
CA LEU A 227 -15.52 -16.84 11.12
C LEU A 227 -16.12 -17.43 12.41
N ASP A 228 -16.55 -16.58 13.35
CA ASP A 228 -17.32 -17.00 14.50
C ASP A 228 -18.83 -17.01 14.14
N THR A 229 -19.32 -18.18 13.74
CA THR A 229 -20.73 -18.37 13.34
C THR A 229 -21.72 -18.16 14.47
N THR A 230 -21.27 -18.16 15.72
CA THR A 230 -22.14 -17.94 16.91
C THR A 230 -22.30 -16.46 17.22
N ASN A 231 -21.39 -15.60 16.71
CA ASN A 231 -21.39 -14.17 17.00
C ASN A 231 -20.93 -13.35 15.78
N ILE A 232 -21.62 -13.52 14.68
CA ILE A 232 -21.33 -12.83 13.41
C ILE A 232 -21.30 -11.31 13.62
N GLY A 233 -20.27 -10.65 13.10
CA GLY A 233 -20.05 -9.20 13.20
C GLY A 233 -19.27 -8.76 14.45
N SER A 234 -18.84 -9.71 15.28
CA SER A 234 -17.90 -9.45 16.36
C SER A 234 -16.46 -9.57 15.87
N CYS A 235 -15.58 -8.74 16.42
CA CYS A 235 -14.15 -8.83 16.13
C CYS A 235 -13.56 -10.11 16.71
N SER A 236 -12.70 -10.78 15.94
CA SER A 236 -12.06 -12.03 16.33
C SER A 236 -11.02 -11.83 17.44
N LYS A 237 -11.27 -12.39 18.62
CA LYS A 237 -10.32 -12.31 19.75
C LYS A 237 -8.96 -12.92 19.45
N PRO A 238 -8.84 -14.12 18.82
CA PRO A 238 -7.52 -14.69 18.50
C PRO A 238 -6.69 -13.81 17.57
N VAL A 239 -7.32 -13.18 16.57
CA VAL A 239 -6.65 -12.23 15.65
C VAL A 239 -6.25 -10.95 16.39
N ALA A 240 -7.15 -10.40 17.21
CA ALA A 240 -6.90 -9.21 18.02
C ALA A 240 -5.69 -9.35 18.96
N GLU A 241 -5.50 -10.53 19.56
CA GLU A 241 -4.34 -10.79 20.42
C GLU A 241 -3.01 -10.69 19.68
N LEU A 242 -2.92 -11.23 18.46
CA LEU A 242 -1.70 -11.15 17.64
C LEU A 242 -1.44 -9.72 17.15
N ILE A 243 -2.49 -9.04 16.68
CA ILE A 243 -2.42 -7.64 16.26
C ILE A 243 -1.97 -6.75 17.42
N TYR A 244 -2.54 -6.94 18.62
CA TYR A 244 -2.14 -6.19 19.81
C TYR A 244 -0.65 -6.40 20.14
N LEU A 245 -0.17 -7.64 20.10
CA LEU A 245 1.25 -7.94 20.36
C LEU A 245 2.16 -7.28 19.33
N TYR A 246 1.81 -7.36 18.05
CA TYR A 246 2.56 -6.72 16.97
C TYR A 246 2.58 -5.20 17.15
N ASN A 247 1.43 -4.57 17.30
CA ASN A 247 1.31 -3.11 17.41
C ASN A 247 1.97 -2.56 18.68
N LYS A 248 2.08 -3.37 19.74
CA LYS A 248 2.83 -3.03 20.96
C LYS A 248 4.34 -3.10 20.76
N LYS A 249 4.85 -4.10 20.01
CA LYS A 249 6.30 -4.34 19.84
C LYS A 249 6.93 -3.57 18.67
N PHE A 250 6.18 -3.35 17.59
CA PHE A 250 6.69 -2.75 16.37
C PHE A 250 7.28 -1.34 16.56
N PRO A 251 6.66 -0.43 17.33
CA PRO A 251 7.26 0.88 17.62
C PRO A 251 8.64 0.80 18.30
N ASP A 252 8.85 -0.21 19.18
CA ASP A 252 10.15 -0.41 19.84
C ASP A 252 11.23 -0.83 18.84
N ALA A 253 10.87 -1.69 17.88
CA ALA A 253 11.76 -2.08 16.80
C ALA A 253 12.18 -0.88 15.93
N LEU A 254 11.24 0.01 15.60
CA LEU A 254 11.55 1.23 14.84
C LEU A 254 12.43 2.21 15.63
N ARG A 255 12.19 2.38 16.94
CA ARG A 255 13.07 3.19 17.81
C ARG A 255 14.50 2.64 17.86
N ARG A 256 14.64 1.30 17.93
CA ARG A 256 15.94 0.65 17.85
C ARG A 256 16.65 0.97 16.52
N LEU A 257 15.97 0.80 15.38
CA LEU A 257 16.55 1.16 14.08
C LEU A 257 16.98 2.64 14.02
N GLN A 258 16.17 3.55 14.57
CA GLN A 258 16.52 4.97 14.62
C GLN A 258 17.76 5.24 15.47
N HIS A 259 17.98 4.48 16.54
CA HIS A 259 19.16 4.60 17.39
C HIS A 259 20.42 4.02 16.72
N GLU A 260 20.28 2.87 16.05
CA GLU A 260 21.40 2.12 15.48
C GLU A 260 21.83 2.64 14.09
N LEU A 261 20.88 3.19 13.30
CA LEU A 261 21.11 3.57 11.92
C LEU A 261 21.19 5.10 11.77
N SER A 262 22.40 5.61 11.54
CA SER A 262 22.64 7.05 11.41
C SER A 262 21.81 7.69 10.29
N GLY A 263 21.08 8.75 10.62
CA GLY A 263 20.21 9.46 9.66
C GLY A 263 18.91 8.75 9.32
N PHE A 264 18.59 7.61 9.96
CA PHE A 264 17.28 6.97 9.83
C PHE A 264 16.18 7.88 10.39
N ARG A 265 15.16 8.17 9.57
CA ARG A 265 13.98 8.96 9.96
C ARG A 265 12.75 8.15 9.61
N TYR A 266 11.74 8.15 10.48
CA TYR A 266 10.52 7.41 10.21
C TYR A 266 9.25 8.13 10.61
N ALA A 267 8.17 7.81 9.91
CA ALA A 267 6.79 8.05 10.27
C ALA A 267 6.16 6.70 10.63
N LEU A 268 5.42 6.62 11.70
CA LEU A 268 4.57 5.47 12.05
C LEU A 268 3.14 5.96 12.25
N HIS A 269 2.22 5.50 11.41
CA HIS A 269 0.80 5.78 11.55
C HIS A 269 0.11 4.71 12.39
N ASP A 270 -0.67 5.12 13.39
CA ASP A 270 -1.56 4.24 14.15
C ASP A 270 -2.82 3.91 13.32
N TYR A 271 -2.62 2.99 12.36
CA TYR A 271 -3.67 2.55 11.47
C TYR A 271 -4.73 1.72 12.17
N HIS A 272 -4.35 0.96 13.21
CA HIS A 272 -5.30 0.18 14.01
C HIS A 272 -6.38 1.07 14.62
N THR A 273 -5.98 2.07 15.38
CA THR A 273 -6.93 3.01 16.01
C THR A 273 -7.73 3.78 14.97
N SER A 274 -7.07 4.25 13.91
CA SER A 274 -7.73 5.01 12.84
C SER A 274 -8.81 4.20 12.11
N LEU A 275 -8.58 2.91 11.88
CA LEU A 275 -9.56 2.03 11.25
C LEU A 275 -10.67 1.62 12.22
N LEU A 276 -10.29 1.22 13.45
CA LEU A 276 -11.23 0.77 14.48
C LEU A 276 -12.26 1.86 14.85
N GLU A 277 -11.82 3.12 14.91
CA GLU A 277 -12.74 4.26 15.12
C GLU A 277 -13.77 4.38 14.00
N ARG A 278 -13.39 4.15 12.75
CA ARG A 278 -14.29 4.19 11.59
C ARG A 278 -15.26 3.01 11.57
N ILE A 279 -14.80 1.83 11.98
CA ILE A 279 -15.66 0.64 12.13
C ILE A 279 -16.74 0.89 13.20
N ASN A 280 -16.33 1.44 14.36
CA ASN A 280 -17.23 1.62 15.50
C ASN A 280 -18.12 2.87 15.39
N ASN A 281 -17.69 3.90 14.69
CA ASN A 281 -18.37 5.18 14.56
C ASN A 281 -18.45 5.65 13.11
N PRO A 282 -19.01 4.85 12.18
CA PRO A 282 -18.90 5.13 10.74
C PRO A 282 -19.52 6.48 10.36
N SER A 283 -20.65 6.87 10.99
CA SER A 283 -21.33 8.15 10.71
C SER A 283 -20.48 9.38 11.03
N LYS A 284 -19.59 9.32 12.03
CA LYS A 284 -18.64 10.38 12.37
C LYS A 284 -17.69 10.68 11.19
N TYR A 285 -17.43 9.69 10.36
CA TYR A 285 -16.54 9.75 9.20
C TYR A 285 -17.29 9.78 7.87
N GLY A 286 -18.63 9.98 7.93
CA GLY A 286 -19.49 10.10 6.76
C GLY A 286 -19.78 8.77 6.05
N PHE A 287 -19.63 7.63 6.74
CA PHE A 287 -20.09 6.32 6.27
C PHE A 287 -21.43 5.98 6.92
N LYS A 288 -22.27 5.20 6.23
CA LYS A 288 -23.48 4.60 6.82
C LYS A 288 -23.18 3.20 7.35
N GLU A 289 -22.18 2.51 6.73
CA GLU A 289 -21.84 1.13 7.03
C GLU A 289 -20.33 0.99 7.31
N GLY A 290 -20.01 0.45 8.47
CA GLY A 290 -18.63 0.26 8.94
C GLY A 290 -18.19 -1.19 9.09
N LYS A 291 -19.11 -2.17 8.94
CA LYS A 291 -18.83 -3.59 9.22
C LYS A 291 -19.12 -4.53 8.06
N MET A 292 -19.88 -4.08 7.07
CA MET A 292 -20.27 -4.87 5.90
C MET A 292 -19.48 -4.39 4.68
N GLY A 293 -19.09 -5.31 3.79
CA GLY A 293 -18.55 -4.97 2.48
C GLY A 293 -19.60 -4.36 1.54
N CYS A 294 -19.21 -3.39 0.72
CA CYS A 294 -20.06 -2.92 -0.39
C CYS A 294 -20.28 -4.03 -1.41
N CYS A 295 -19.28 -4.88 -1.62
CA CYS A 295 -19.25 -5.95 -2.62
C CYS A 295 -18.88 -7.28 -1.99
N GLY A 296 -19.70 -8.31 -2.21
CA GLY A 296 -19.46 -9.66 -1.69
C GLY A 296 -20.73 -10.47 -1.56
N SER A 297 -20.66 -11.61 -0.89
CA SER A 297 -21.81 -12.48 -0.64
C SER A 297 -21.85 -12.96 0.82
N GLY A 298 -22.98 -13.55 1.23
CA GLY A 298 -23.18 -14.09 2.57
C GLY A 298 -23.22 -13.03 3.67
N PRO A 299 -23.09 -13.46 4.96
CA PRO A 299 -23.15 -12.53 6.08
C PRO A 299 -22.08 -11.44 5.94
N LEU A 300 -22.48 -10.19 6.22
CA LEU A 300 -21.62 -8.99 6.09
C LEU A 300 -20.95 -8.84 4.71
N ARG A 301 -21.40 -9.56 3.69
CA ARG A 301 -20.72 -9.68 2.39
C ARG A 301 -19.23 -10.06 2.56
N GLY A 302 -18.96 -10.87 3.59
CA GLY A 302 -17.62 -11.32 3.98
C GLY A 302 -17.13 -12.53 3.21
N ILE A 303 -17.91 -13.05 2.25
CA ILE A 303 -17.59 -14.23 1.44
C ILE A 303 -17.43 -13.81 -0.04
N ASN A 304 -16.52 -14.46 -0.77
CA ASN A 304 -16.36 -14.33 -2.23
C ASN A 304 -16.27 -12.87 -2.69
N THR A 305 -15.27 -12.13 -2.22
CA THR A 305 -14.99 -10.74 -2.60
C THR A 305 -15.38 -10.43 -4.04
N CYS A 306 -16.43 -9.62 -4.26
CA CYS A 306 -16.93 -9.24 -5.59
C CYS A 306 -17.06 -10.40 -6.61
N GLY A 307 -17.36 -11.63 -6.13
CA GLY A 307 -17.60 -12.80 -6.98
C GLY A 307 -16.39 -13.55 -7.45
N ASN A 308 -15.20 -13.06 -7.20
CA ASN A 308 -13.91 -13.51 -7.74
C ASN A 308 -13.98 -13.89 -9.24
N GLN A 309 -12.87 -14.28 -9.88
CA GLN A 309 -12.84 -14.64 -11.32
C GLN A 309 -13.65 -15.89 -11.70
N MET A 310 -14.15 -16.63 -10.72
CA MET A 310 -14.90 -17.88 -10.96
C MET A 310 -16.40 -17.65 -11.21
N GLY A 311 -16.84 -16.42 -11.44
CA GLY A 311 -18.23 -16.11 -11.77
C GLY A 311 -19.23 -16.38 -10.64
N LYS A 312 -18.77 -16.39 -9.38
CA LYS A 312 -19.67 -16.53 -8.22
C LYS A 312 -20.55 -15.28 -8.09
N SER A 313 -21.82 -15.50 -7.75
CA SER A 313 -22.73 -14.40 -7.50
C SER A 313 -22.27 -13.57 -6.31
N TYR A 314 -22.42 -12.27 -6.40
CA TYR A 314 -22.15 -11.31 -5.35
C TYR A 314 -23.22 -10.21 -5.35
N GLU A 315 -23.35 -9.54 -4.23
CA GLU A 315 -24.13 -8.32 -4.10
C GLU A 315 -23.20 -7.12 -4.22
N LEU A 316 -23.68 -6.05 -4.85
CA LEU A 316 -23.01 -4.77 -4.92
C LEU A 316 -23.91 -3.70 -4.29
N CYS A 317 -23.35 -2.85 -3.45
CA CYS A 317 -24.07 -1.75 -2.83
C CYS A 317 -24.48 -0.68 -3.86
N GLU A 318 -25.56 0.05 -3.59
CA GLU A 318 -26.02 1.13 -4.46
C GLU A 318 -25.05 2.32 -4.47
N ASN A 319 -24.53 2.69 -3.31
CA ASN A 319 -23.61 3.82 -3.16
C ASN A 319 -22.36 3.41 -2.37
N VAL A 320 -21.24 3.26 -3.06
CA VAL A 320 -19.96 2.85 -2.50
C VAL A 320 -19.46 3.82 -1.42
N THR A 321 -19.79 5.11 -1.53
CA THR A 321 -19.32 6.14 -0.57
C THR A 321 -19.99 6.03 0.80
N ASP A 322 -21.03 5.23 0.93
CA ASP A 322 -21.71 4.93 2.20
C ASP A 322 -20.96 3.86 3.02
N TYR A 323 -20.05 3.11 2.40
CA TYR A 323 -19.37 1.96 3.00
C TYR A 323 -17.91 2.25 3.33
N LEU A 324 -17.46 1.73 4.48
CA LEU A 324 -16.06 1.76 4.88
C LEU A 324 -15.26 0.71 4.08
N PHE A 325 -15.78 -0.52 4.01
CA PHE A 325 -15.18 -1.62 3.27
C PHE A 325 -15.77 -1.73 1.86
N PHE A 326 -14.91 -1.87 0.87
CA PHE A 326 -15.32 -2.15 -0.50
C PHE A 326 -15.67 -3.62 -0.68
N ASP A 327 -14.78 -4.51 -0.29
CA ASP A 327 -15.02 -5.95 -0.30
C ASP A 327 -14.93 -6.55 1.12
N ALA A 328 -14.73 -7.86 1.23
CA ALA A 328 -14.67 -8.55 2.52
C ALA A 328 -13.48 -8.14 3.41
N SER A 329 -12.44 -7.51 2.84
CA SER A 329 -11.18 -7.19 3.54
C SER A 329 -10.67 -5.77 3.30
N HIS A 330 -11.04 -5.14 2.18
CA HIS A 330 -10.37 -3.94 1.69
C HIS A 330 -11.27 -2.71 1.74
N LEU A 331 -10.66 -1.56 1.86
CA LEU A 331 -11.34 -0.29 2.03
C LEU A 331 -11.89 0.27 0.71
N THR A 332 -12.90 1.15 0.81
CA THR A 332 -13.33 2.00 -0.30
C THR A 332 -12.30 3.10 -0.57
N GLU A 333 -12.31 3.67 -1.77
CA GLU A 333 -11.49 4.84 -2.13
C GLU A 333 -11.67 5.99 -1.12
N LYS A 334 -12.90 6.24 -0.68
CA LYS A 334 -13.20 7.27 0.33
C LYS A 334 -12.48 7.01 1.65
N ALA A 335 -12.44 5.75 2.10
CA ALA A 335 -11.74 5.38 3.31
C ALA A 335 -10.21 5.47 3.14
N HIS A 336 -9.69 5.00 2.01
CA HIS A 336 -8.27 5.15 1.66
C HIS A 336 -7.83 6.62 1.68
N ARG A 337 -8.63 7.54 1.12
CA ARG A 337 -8.34 8.98 1.15
C ARG A 337 -8.21 9.50 2.58
N GLN A 338 -9.18 9.21 3.44
CA GLN A 338 -9.17 9.68 4.84
C GLN A 338 -7.98 9.16 5.63
N ILE A 339 -7.58 7.90 5.42
CA ILE A 339 -6.38 7.34 6.05
C ILE A 339 -5.11 7.99 5.49
N ALA A 340 -5.04 8.19 4.17
CA ALA A 340 -3.90 8.85 3.53
C ALA A 340 -3.70 10.29 4.05
N GLU A 341 -4.77 11.04 4.29
CA GLU A 341 -4.72 12.38 4.89
C GLU A 341 -4.09 12.36 6.30
N LEU A 342 -4.45 11.35 7.13
CA LEU A 342 -3.87 11.18 8.46
C LEU A 342 -2.39 10.78 8.41
N ILE A 343 -2.00 9.95 7.46
CA ILE A 343 -0.60 9.56 7.23
C ILE A 343 0.21 10.76 6.73
N TRP A 344 -0.38 11.55 5.82
CA TRP A 344 0.29 12.67 5.19
C TRP A 344 0.59 13.80 6.17
N SER A 345 -0.44 14.30 6.87
CA SER A 345 -0.36 15.52 7.69
C SER A 345 -0.93 15.38 9.10
N GLY A 346 -1.22 14.15 9.54
CA GLY A 346 -1.75 13.90 10.88
C GLY A 346 -0.81 14.38 11.98
N PRO A 347 -1.37 14.71 13.18
CA PRO A 347 -0.58 15.14 14.33
C PRO A 347 0.28 13.98 14.87
N PRO A 348 1.34 14.28 15.66
CA PRO A 348 2.30 13.27 16.12
C PRO A 348 1.74 12.12 16.95
N ASN A 349 0.58 12.30 17.59
CA ASN A 349 -0.12 11.22 18.32
C ASN A 349 -0.94 10.30 17.42
N VAL A 350 -1.05 10.60 16.13
CA VAL A 350 -1.72 9.79 15.12
C VAL A 350 -0.70 9.25 14.11
N THR A 351 0.26 10.09 13.70
CA THR A 351 1.36 9.72 12.81
C THR A 351 2.63 10.39 13.31
N GLY A 352 3.55 9.62 13.86
CA GLY A 352 4.74 10.15 14.51
C GLY A 352 5.97 9.25 14.45
N PRO A 353 7.17 9.72 14.80
CA PRO A 353 7.52 11.09 15.21
C PRO A 353 7.45 12.13 14.07
N TYR A 354 7.52 11.70 12.81
CA TYR A 354 7.25 12.50 11.63
C TYR A 354 5.92 12.05 11.00
N ASN A 355 5.23 12.92 10.27
CA ASN A 355 4.25 12.52 9.26
C ASN A 355 4.93 12.42 7.88
N LEU A 356 4.22 11.91 6.86
CA LEU A 356 4.86 11.73 5.56
C LEU A 356 5.23 13.05 4.89
N GLN A 357 4.41 14.09 5.02
CA GLN A 357 4.73 15.41 4.49
C GLN A 357 6.09 15.88 5.00
N ALA A 358 6.31 15.81 6.31
CA ALA A 358 7.60 16.17 6.91
C ALA A 358 8.75 15.31 6.35
N LEU A 359 8.54 13.98 6.13
CA LEU A 359 9.58 13.14 5.53
C LEU A 359 9.91 13.54 4.08
N PHE A 360 8.90 13.91 3.28
CA PHE A 360 9.12 14.37 1.92
C PHE A 360 9.87 15.70 1.88
N GLU A 361 9.61 16.60 2.84
CA GLU A 361 10.22 17.93 2.96
C GLU A 361 11.64 17.91 3.56
N LEU A 362 12.05 16.82 4.25
CA LEU A 362 13.42 16.67 4.74
C LEU A 362 14.43 16.63 3.57
N ASN A 363 15.51 17.42 3.70
CA ASN A 363 16.65 17.44 2.76
C ASN A 363 17.64 16.30 3.03
#